data_156ea1eb9d2a224a01b79799c620f2a5
#
_entry.id   156ea1eb9d2a224a01b79799c620f2a5
#
_cell.length_a   1.000
_cell.length_b   1.000
_cell.length_c   1.000
_cell.angle_alpha   90.00
_cell.angle_beta   90.00
_cell.angle_gamma   90.00
#
_symmetry.space_group_name_H-M   'P 1'
#
loop_
_entity.id
_entity.type
_entity.pdbx_description
1 polymer ?
#
loop_
_entity_poly.entity_id
_entity_poly.type
_entity_poly.pdbx_seq_one_letter_code
_entity_poly.pdbx_strand_id
1 'polypeptide(L)'
;LDEFHQQHIDLHGFSIIGSAKVSSYALKEAAFLIQKMVGNRNELLSMLNQNKARYVVMARDEFTTDIPEHSDLKPSQYWDYRARGLGATFARPAVTCGEENLLGIKGDPYAKENILIHEFAHALHQMALIQLNPNFQKRIEACYKNAITEKIWEGINNIVK
;
A
#
# COMPACT_ATOMS: atom_id res chain seq x y z
N LEU A 1 -6.06 -16.82 -6.37
CA LEU A 1 -5.59 -16.38 -5.05
C LEU A 1 -5.04 -17.60 -4.31
N ASP A 2 -4.02 -17.38 -3.48
CA ASP A 2 -3.49 -18.40 -2.58
C ASP A 2 -4.54 -18.79 -1.52
N GLU A 3 -4.48 -20.02 -1.02
CA GLU A 3 -5.40 -20.55 0.04
C GLU A 3 -5.30 -19.76 1.35
N PHE A 4 -4.20 -19.04 1.56
CA PHE A 4 -4.02 -18.12 2.69
C PHE A 4 -5.10 -17.02 2.71
N HIS A 5 -5.48 -16.52 1.55
CA HIS A 5 -6.43 -15.41 1.41
C HIS A 5 -7.87 -15.90 1.45
N GLN A 6 -8.51 -15.80 2.61
CA GLN A 6 -9.86 -16.32 2.86
C GLN A 6 -10.94 -15.24 2.94
N GLN A 7 -10.55 -13.97 3.01
CA GLN A 7 -11.46 -12.82 2.97
C GLN A 7 -11.16 -11.97 1.74
N HIS A 8 -12.21 -11.43 1.12
CA HIS A 8 -12.10 -10.65 -0.11
C HIS A 8 -13.17 -9.57 -0.18
N ILE A 9 -12.75 -8.37 -0.56
CA ILE A 9 -13.61 -7.29 -1.05
C ILE A 9 -13.16 -6.96 -2.48
N ASP A 10 -14.11 -6.98 -3.41
CA ASP A 10 -13.91 -6.43 -4.75
C ASP A 10 -14.25 -4.93 -4.76
N LEU A 11 -13.31 -4.12 -5.17
CA LEU A 11 -13.49 -2.68 -5.34
C LEU A 11 -13.28 -2.31 -6.80
N HIS A 12 -14.35 -2.34 -7.59
CA HIS A 12 -14.32 -2.07 -9.04
C HIS A 12 -13.28 -2.92 -9.79
N GLY A 13 -13.19 -4.20 -9.46
CA GLY A 13 -12.23 -5.15 -10.01
C GLY A 13 -10.87 -5.18 -9.33
N PHE A 14 -10.60 -4.29 -8.38
CA PHE A 14 -9.38 -4.32 -7.56
C PHE A 14 -9.61 -5.13 -6.29
N SER A 15 -8.79 -6.14 -6.06
CA SER A 15 -8.93 -7.06 -4.92
C SER A 15 -8.30 -6.52 -3.65
N ILE A 16 -9.08 -6.52 -2.57
CA ILE A 16 -8.64 -6.28 -1.20
C ILE A 16 -8.85 -7.58 -0.44
N ILE A 17 -7.79 -8.18 0.07
CA ILE A 17 -7.79 -9.56 0.57
C ILE A 17 -7.11 -9.66 1.94
N GLY A 18 -7.35 -10.75 2.63
CA GLY A 18 -6.71 -11.08 3.89
C GLY A 18 -6.97 -12.52 4.30
N SER A 19 -6.25 -13.00 5.30
CA SER A 19 -6.49 -14.31 5.90
C SER A 19 -7.81 -14.34 6.69
N ALA A 20 -8.20 -15.50 7.17
CA ALA A 20 -9.35 -15.66 8.08
C ALA A 20 -9.20 -14.90 9.40
N LYS A 21 -7.96 -14.59 9.81
CA LYS A 21 -7.67 -13.90 11.07
C LYS A 21 -7.95 -12.41 11.04
N VAL A 22 -7.90 -11.82 9.85
CA VAL A 22 -8.05 -10.36 9.66
C VAL A 22 -9.46 -9.92 10.05
N SER A 23 -9.56 -8.81 10.75
CA SER A 23 -10.85 -8.18 11.04
C SER A 23 -11.54 -7.73 9.74
N SER A 24 -12.80 -8.10 9.56
CA SER A 24 -13.60 -7.63 8.41
C SER A 24 -13.75 -6.10 8.40
N TYR A 25 -13.61 -5.43 9.54
CA TYR A 25 -13.59 -3.97 9.63
C TYR A 25 -12.33 -3.38 9.00
N ALA A 26 -11.17 -4.06 9.13
CA ALA A 26 -9.94 -3.61 8.50
C ALA A 26 -10.01 -3.67 6.97
N LEU A 27 -10.61 -4.73 6.41
CA LEU A 27 -10.84 -4.81 4.96
C LEU A 27 -11.79 -3.69 4.47
N LYS A 28 -12.84 -3.40 5.24
CA LYS A 28 -13.79 -2.32 4.90
C LYS A 28 -13.13 -0.94 4.97
N GLU A 29 -12.31 -0.71 6.00
CA GLU A 29 -11.54 0.53 6.12
C GLU A 29 -10.54 0.68 4.97
N ALA A 30 -9.84 -0.39 4.60
CA ALA A 30 -8.96 -0.37 3.43
C ALA A 30 -9.72 -0.02 2.15
N ALA A 31 -10.89 -0.62 1.92
CA ALA A 31 -11.72 -0.32 0.76
C ALA A 31 -12.18 1.13 0.75
N PHE A 32 -12.60 1.65 1.90
CA PHE A 32 -13.03 3.04 2.06
C PHE A 32 -11.88 4.02 1.75
N LEU A 33 -10.70 3.81 2.32
CA LEU A 33 -9.55 4.67 2.10
C LEU A 33 -9.08 4.64 0.65
N ILE A 34 -8.98 3.45 0.05
CA ILE A 34 -8.61 3.28 -1.37
C ILE A 34 -9.60 4.02 -2.26
N GLN A 35 -10.91 3.86 -2.03
CA GLN A 35 -11.94 4.59 -2.79
C GLN A 35 -11.80 6.11 -2.63
N LYS A 36 -11.46 6.59 -1.43
CA LYS A 36 -11.20 8.03 -1.19
C LYS A 36 -9.98 8.52 -1.94
N MET A 37 -8.90 7.73 -1.99
CA MET A 37 -7.67 8.10 -2.70
C MET A 37 -7.86 8.16 -4.23
N VAL A 38 -8.63 7.23 -4.80
CA VAL A 38 -8.86 7.22 -6.26
C VAL A 38 -10.03 8.12 -6.68
N GLY A 39 -10.96 8.42 -5.78
CA GLY A 39 -12.15 9.21 -6.08
C GLY A 39 -13.02 8.54 -7.14
N ASN A 40 -13.31 9.27 -8.21
CA ASN A 40 -14.09 8.78 -9.35
C ASN A 40 -13.20 8.20 -10.48
N ARG A 41 -11.89 8.04 -10.22
CA ARG A 41 -10.92 7.58 -11.21
C ARG A 41 -10.75 6.06 -11.18
N ASN A 42 -11.83 5.33 -11.46
CA ASN A 42 -11.82 3.86 -11.45
C ASN A 42 -10.84 3.25 -12.46
N GLU A 43 -10.42 4.02 -13.48
CA GLU A 43 -9.37 3.59 -14.41
C GLU A 43 -8.02 3.31 -13.70
N LEU A 44 -7.76 3.95 -12.56
CA LEU A 44 -6.57 3.67 -11.75
C LEU A 44 -6.62 2.26 -11.14
N LEU A 45 -7.77 1.87 -10.58
CA LEU A 45 -7.98 0.52 -10.05
C LEU A 45 -7.93 -0.53 -11.15
N SER A 46 -8.52 -0.23 -12.31
CA SER A 46 -8.47 -1.11 -13.49
C SER A 46 -7.02 -1.33 -13.96
N MET A 47 -6.20 -0.28 -13.97
CA MET A 47 -4.78 -0.40 -14.36
C MET A 47 -3.99 -1.21 -13.33
N LEU A 48 -4.21 -0.97 -12.04
CA LEU A 48 -3.59 -1.79 -10.98
C LEU A 48 -3.97 -3.27 -11.13
N ASN A 49 -5.23 -3.57 -11.40
CA ASN A 49 -5.71 -4.94 -11.61
C ASN A 49 -5.08 -5.58 -12.86
N GLN A 50 -4.97 -4.86 -13.98
CA GLN A 50 -4.26 -5.33 -15.18
C GLN A 50 -2.79 -5.69 -14.87
N ASN A 51 -2.15 -4.93 -13.99
CA ASN A 51 -0.81 -5.20 -13.48
C ASN A 51 -0.78 -6.22 -12.34
N LYS A 52 -1.90 -6.93 -12.10
CA LYS A 52 -2.07 -7.97 -11.06
C LYS A 52 -1.87 -7.47 -9.63
N ALA A 53 -1.87 -6.16 -9.43
CA ALA A 53 -1.75 -5.58 -8.11
C ALA A 53 -3.00 -5.87 -7.28
N ARG A 54 -2.80 -6.07 -5.99
CA ARG A 54 -3.84 -6.29 -4.99
C ARG A 54 -3.45 -5.67 -3.66
N TYR A 55 -4.42 -5.47 -2.81
CA TYR A 55 -4.19 -4.99 -1.47
C TYR A 55 -4.37 -6.14 -0.48
N VAL A 56 -3.40 -6.36 0.41
CA VAL A 56 -3.40 -7.43 1.39
C VAL A 56 -3.38 -6.82 2.79
N VAL A 57 -4.41 -7.07 3.57
CA VAL A 57 -4.42 -6.73 5.00
C VAL A 57 -3.83 -7.90 5.78
N MET A 58 -2.88 -7.60 6.66
CA MET A 58 -2.28 -8.57 7.59
C MET A 58 -3.00 -8.49 8.93
N ALA A 59 -3.31 -9.62 9.53
CA ALA A 59 -3.77 -9.66 10.92
C ALA A 59 -2.65 -9.20 11.86
N ARG A 60 -3.02 -8.77 13.06
CA ARG A 60 -2.08 -8.26 14.05
C ARG A 60 -1.00 -9.27 14.47
N ASP A 61 -1.33 -10.56 14.42
CA ASP A 61 -0.43 -11.68 14.77
C ASP A 61 0.24 -12.32 13.55
N GLU A 62 0.11 -11.71 12.38
CA GLU A 62 0.79 -12.11 11.16
C GLU A 62 1.99 -11.22 10.87
N PHE A 63 3.04 -11.81 10.31
CA PHE A 63 4.24 -11.13 9.88
C PHE A 63 4.25 -10.88 8.37
N THR A 64 5.10 -9.98 7.93
CA THR A 64 5.24 -9.66 6.52
C THR A 64 5.57 -10.88 5.66
N THR A 65 6.43 -11.79 6.15
CA THR A 65 6.81 -12.99 5.39
C THR A 65 5.83 -14.15 5.52
N ASP A 66 4.78 -14.03 6.33
CA ASP A 66 3.66 -14.98 6.33
C ASP A 66 2.76 -14.77 5.10
N ILE A 67 2.79 -13.56 4.52
CA ILE A 67 2.02 -13.23 3.32
C ILE A 67 2.65 -13.94 2.11
N PRO A 68 1.87 -14.75 1.34
CA PRO A 68 2.42 -15.52 0.23
C PRO A 68 3.23 -14.70 -0.77
N GLU A 69 2.79 -13.49 -1.07
CA GLU A 69 3.46 -12.57 -2.00
C GLU A 69 4.81 -12.04 -1.49
N HIS A 70 5.10 -12.20 -0.21
CA HIS A 70 6.32 -11.73 0.46
C HIS A 70 7.12 -12.85 1.11
N SER A 71 6.69 -14.12 0.99
CA SER A 71 7.30 -15.28 1.66
C SER A 71 8.75 -15.56 1.24
N ASP A 72 9.16 -15.04 0.09
CA ASP A 72 10.53 -15.13 -0.44
C ASP A 72 11.49 -14.04 0.08
N LEU A 73 11.02 -13.08 0.85
CA LEU A 73 11.85 -12.01 1.42
C LEU A 73 12.85 -12.57 2.44
N LYS A 74 14.13 -12.22 2.28
CA LYS A 74 15.23 -12.72 3.12
C LYS A 74 16.14 -11.58 3.59
N PRO A 75 16.68 -11.65 4.81
CA PRO A 75 16.29 -12.60 5.87
C PRO A 75 14.89 -12.27 6.39
N SER A 76 14.04 -13.29 6.64
CA SER A 76 12.66 -13.09 7.06
C SER A 76 12.54 -12.25 8.33
N GLN A 77 13.35 -12.56 9.35
CA GLN A 77 13.36 -11.83 10.62
C GLN A 77 13.57 -10.32 10.47
N TYR A 78 14.37 -9.88 9.49
CA TYR A 78 14.57 -8.45 9.22
C TYR A 78 13.28 -7.78 8.74
N TRP A 79 12.58 -8.43 7.81
CA TRP A 79 11.35 -7.90 7.25
C TRP A 79 10.21 -7.93 8.25
N ASP A 80 10.08 -9.02 9.01
CA ASP A 80 9.04 -9.22 10.01
C ASP A 80 9.15 -8.24 11.17
N TYR A 81 10.39 -7.88 11.55
CA TYR A 81 10.62 -6.88 12.59
C TYR A 81 10.40 -5.45 12.11
N ARG A 82 10.79 -5.16 10.85
CA ARG A 82 10.84 -3.81 10.32
C ARG A 82 9.55 -3.36 9.65
N ALA A 83 8.84 -4.25 8.99
CA ALA A 83 7.78 -3.87 8.06
C ALA A 83 6.41 -4.33 8.56
N ARG A 84 5.47 -3.38 8.69
CA ARG A 84 4.04 -3.63 8.84
C ARG A 84 3.25 -3.17 7.61
N GLY A 85 3.95 -2.92 6.51
CA GLY A 85 3.43 -2.63 5.20
C GLY A 85 4.53 -2.52 4.17
N LEU A 86 4.21 -2.82 2.94
CA LEU A 86 5.09 -2.73 1.77
C LEU A 86 4.29 -2.30 0.54
N GLY A 87 4.90 -1.46 -0.30
CA GLY A 87 4.36 -1.09 -1.60
C GLY A 87 4.47 -2.23 -2.61
N ALA A 88 3.52 -2.26 -3.56
CA ALA A 88 3.56 -3.20 -4.66
C ALA A 88 4.65 -2.85 -5.67
N THR A 89 5.23 -3.89 -6.24
CA THR A 89 6.11 -3.82 -7.41
C THR A 89 5.62 -4.80 -8.49
N PHE A 90 6.12 -4.70 -9.71
CA PHE A 90 5.76 -5.67 -10.75
C PHE A 90 6.20 -7.11 -10.42
N ALA A 91 7.29 -7.26 -9.65
CA ALA A 91 7.76 -8.56 -9.19
C ALA A 91 6.95 -9.09 -7.99
N ARG A 92 6.44 -8.21 -7.15
CA ARG A 92 5.60 -8.51 -5.99
C ARG A 92 4.39 -7.57 -6.00
N PRO A 93 3.32 -7.93 -6.73
CA PRO A 93 2.20 -7.04 -6.97
C PRO A 93 1.20 -7.02 -5.79
N ALA A 94 1.70 -6.92 -4.57
CA ALA A 94 0.90 -6.82 -3.36
C ALA A 94 1.29 -5.58 -2.56
N VAL A 95 0.32 -4.71 -2.32
CA VAL A 95 0.42 -3.66 -1.29
C VAL A 95 -0.04 -4.27 0.01
N THR A 96 0.72 -4.13 1.09
CA THR A 96 0.36 -4.71 2.39
C THR A 96 0.25 -3.65 3.48
N CYS A 97 -0.57 -3.92 4.48
CA CYS A 97 -0.68 -3.12 5.71
C CYS A 97 -1.22 -3.98 6.85
N GLY A 98 -0.72 -3.76 8.06
CA GLY A 98 -1.27 -4.37 9.27
C GLY A 98 -2.64 -3.77 9.64
N GLU A 99 -3.56 -4.63 10.09
CA GLU A 99 -4.91 -4.20 10.52
C GLU A 99 -4.88 -3.23 11.72
N GLU A 100 -3.83 -3.32 12.56
CA GLU A 100 -3.67 -2.42 13.69
C GLU A 100 -3.50 -0.97 13.27
N ASN A 101 -2.84 -0.71 12.16
CA ASN A 101 -2.67 0.64 11.61
C ASN A 101 -3.97 1.16 10.98
N LEU A 102 -4.68 0.30 10.25
CA LEU A 102 -5.97 0.65 9.64
C LEU A 102 -7.03 1.01 10.68
N LEU A 103 -7.05 0.29 11.80
CA LEU A 103 -8.07 0.43 12.83
C LEU A 103 -7.65 1.29 14.02
N GLY A 104 -6.44 1.87 14.00
CA GLY A 104 -5.89 2.67 15.10
C GLY A 104 -5.78 1.90 16.42
N ILE A 105 -5.40 0.63 16.35
CA ILE A 105 -5.32 -0.24 17.54
C ILE A 105 -4.14 0.19 18.39
N LYS A 106 -4.36 0.28 19.70
CA LYS A 106 -3.30 0.62 20.67
C LYS A 106 -2.12 -0.35 20.54
N GLY A 107 -0.92 0.21 20.41
CA GLY A 107 0.33 -0.55 20.26
C GLY A 107 0.77 -0.70 18.81
N ASP A 108 0.09 -0.05 17.86
CA ASP A 108 0.59 0.11 16.50
C ASP A 108 1.96 0.81 16.51
N PRO A 109 3.02 0.18 15.98
CA PRO A 109 4.35 0.79 15.94
C PRO A 109 4.43 2.00 14.99
N TYR A 110 3.46 2.14 14.08
CA TYR A 110 3.38 3.19 13.06
C TYR A 110 2.18 4.13 13.27
N ALA A 111 1.72 4.31 14.49
CA ALA A 111 0.53 5.11 14.83
C ALA A 111 0.57 6.59 14.41
N LYS A 112 1.71 7.09 13.91
CA LYS A 112 1.88 8.47 13.44
C LYS A 112 1.63 8.66 11.94
N GLU A 113 1.47 7.56 11.20
CA GLU A 113 1.22 7.59 9.76
C GLU A 113 0.15 6.54 9.39
N ASN A 114 -0.51 6.75 8.26
CA ASN A 114 -1.38 5.75 7.68
C ASN A 114 -0.58 4.98 6.62
N ILE A 115 -0.19 3.76 6.95
CA ILE A 115 0.62 2.90 6.08
C ILE A 115 -0.08 2.62 4.75
N LEU A 116 -1.42 2.41 4.78
CA LEU A 116 -2.17 2.19 3.54
C LEU A 116 -1.99 3.36 2.58
N ILE A 117 -2.18 4.58 3.05
CA ILE A 117 -2.08 5.78 2.20
C ILE A 117 -0.66 5.88 1.61
N HIS A 118 0.35 5.62 2.43
CA HIS A 118 1.75 5.66 2.01
C HIS A 118 2.05 4.61 0.92
N GLU A 119 1.82 3.35 1.22
CA GLU A 119 2.20 2.24 0.34
C GLU A 119 1.31 2.16 -0.91
N PHE A 120 0.03 2.48 -0.78
CA PHE A 120 -0.87 2.51 -1.91
C PHE A 120 -0.57 3.68 -2.87
N ALA A 121 -0.09 4.82 -2.35
CA ALA A 121 0.38 5.93 -3.19
C ALA A 121 1.57 5.50 -4.06
N HIS A 122 2.51 4.70 -3.54
CA HIS A 122 3.59 4.13 -4.34
C HIS A 122 3.06 3.23 -5.46
N ALA A 123 2.11 2.35 -5.16
CA ALA A 123 1.50 1.47 -6.15
C ALA A 123 0.74 2.28 -7.22
N LEU A 124 -0.07 3.26 -6.83
CA LEU A 124 -0.76 4.17 -7.75
C LEU A 124 0.23 4.87 -8.68
N HIS A 125 1.31 5.40 -8.13
CA HIS A 125 2.33 6.11 -8.90
C HIS A 125 2.97 5.18 -9.94
N GLN A 126 3.55 4.07 -9.49
CA GLN A 126 4.39 3.21 -10.32
C GLN A 126 3.59 2.30 -11.25
N MET A 127 2.44 1.79 -10.80
CA MET A 127 1.70 0.74 -11.49
C MET A 127 0.41 1.24 -12.16
N ALA A 128 0.07 2.54 -12.05
CA ALA A 128 -1.09 3.10 -12.72
C ALA A 128 -0.79 4.46 -13.35
N LEU A 129 -0.42 5.48 -12.56
CA LEU A 129 -0.35 6.86 -13.02
C LEU A 129 0.71 7.09 -14.10
N ILE A 130 1.91 6.49 -13.97
CA ILE A 130 2.96 6.61 -14.99
C ILE A 130 2.52 5.98 -16.32
N GLN A 131 1.77 4.88 -16.27
CA GLN A 131 1.31 4.18 -17.48
C GLN A 131 0.18 4.94 -18.17
N LEU A 132 -0.74 5.51 -17.39
CA LEU A 132 -1.87 6.28 -17.92
C LEU A 132 -1.46 7.69 -18.40
N ASN A 133 -0.40 8.24 -17.83
CA ASN A 133 0.10 9.57 -18.18
C ASN A 133 1.64 9.59 -18.21
N PRO A 134 2.27 9.46 -19.38
CA PRO A 134 3.73 9.45 -19.53
C PRO A 134 4.43 10.70 -18.98
N ASN A 135 3.72 11.83 -18.85
CA ASN A 135 4.26 13.06 -18.29
C ASN A 135 4.15 13.13 -16.75
N PHE A 136 3.50 12.14 -16.12
CA PHE A 136 3.24 12.19 -14.67
C PHE A 136 4.54 12.23 -13.87
N GLN A 137 5.51 11.39 -14.23
CA GLN A 137 6.82 11.35 -13.58
C GLN A 137 7.53 12.71 -13.66
N LYS A 138 7.57 13.32 -14.84
CA LYS A 138 8.21 14.64 -15.04
C LYS A 138 7.54 15.73 -14.20
N ARG A 139 6.21 15.67 -14.06
CA ARG A 139 5.46 16.61 -13.21
C ARG A 139 5.82 16.46 -11.73
N ILE A 140 5.90 15.22 -11.22
CA ILE A 140 6.33 14.99 -9.83
C ILE A 140 7.74 15.50 -9.60
N GLU A 141 8.68 15.20 -10.50
CA GLU A 141 10.05 15.68 -10.39
C GLU A 141 10.14 17.22 -10.40
N ALA A 142 9.34 17.87 -11.23
CA ALA A 142 9.25 19.33 -11.26
C ALA A 142 8.68 19.89 -9.94
N CYS A 143 7.61 19.30 -9.42
CA CYS A 143 7.05 19.68 -8.13
C CYS A 143 8.04 19.48 -6.98
N TYR A 144 8.77 18.37 -6.98
CA TYR A 144 9.81 18.09 -5.98
C TYR A 144 10.93 19.15 -6.04
N LYS A 145 11.48 19.42 -7.24
CA LYS A 145 12.52 20.45 -7.42
C LYS A 145 12.04 21.82 -6.95
N ASN A 146 10.81 22.18 -7.29
CA ASN A 146 10.21 23.44 -6.85
C ASN A 146 10.09 23.51 -5.33
N ALA A 147 9.61 22.44 -4.69
CA ALA A 147 9.47 22.37 -3.24
C ALA A 147 10.81 22.51 -2.49
N ILE A 148 11.89 21.96 -3.05
CA ILE A 148 13.25 22.12 -2.51
C ILE A 148 13.71 23.57 -2.71
N THR A 149 13.52 24.16 -3.91
CA THR A 149 13.95 25.52 -4.23
C THR A 149 13.22 26.56 -3.36
N GLU A 150 11.92 26.38 -3.17
CA GLU A 150 11.07 27.24 -2.34
C GLU A 150 11.18 26.94 -0.84
N LYS A 151 12.04 25.98 -0.46
CA LYS A 151 12.27 25.57 0.93
C LYS A 151 11.00 25.15 1.69
N ILE A 152 10.00 24.64 0.97
CA ILE A 152 8.71 24.19 1.57
C ILE A 152 8.93 23.10 2.59
N TRP A 153 10.01 22.31 2.45
CA TRP A 153 10.37 21.19 3.32
C TRP A 153 11.58 21.50 4.23
N GLU A 154 11.90 22.75 4.49
CA GLU A 154 12.91 23.08 5.50
C GLU A 154 12.51 22.54 6.87
N GLY A 155 13.37 21.70 7.45
CA GLY A 155 13.15 21.06 8.75
C GLY A 155 12.60 19.63 8.67
N ILE A 156 12.28 19.11 7.51
CA ILE A 156 11.85 17.71 7.33
C ILE A 156 13.03 16.89 6.77
N ASN A 157 14.06 16.71 7.58
CA ASN A 157 15.32 16.09 7.15
C ASN A 157 15.26 14.58 6.86
N ASN A 158 14.10 13.91 6.88
CA ASN A 158 14.01 12.45 6.83
C ASN A 158 13.01 11.85 5.82
N ILE A 159 12.48 12.63 4.89
CA ILE A 159 11.47 12.11 3.93
C ILE A 159 12.10 11.64 2.61
N VAL A 160 13.39 11.87 2.38
CA VAL A 160 14.05 11.48 1.14
C VAL A 160 15.20 10.51 1.45
N LYS A 161 14.85 9.24 1.57
CA LYS A 161 15.80 8.15 1.36
C LYS A 161 15.19 7.11 0.46
#